data_d4d8d7f4edb98f52e7ed70aad95f172e
#
_entry.id   d4d8d7f4edb98f52e7ed70aad95f172e
#
_cell.length_a   1.000
_cell.length_b   1.000
_cell.length_c   1.000
_cell.angle_alpha   90.00
_cell.angle_beta   90.00
_cell.angle_gamma   90.00
#
_symmetry.space_group_name_H-M   'P 1'
#
loop_
_entity.id
_entity.type
_entity.pdbx_description
1 polymer ?
#
loop_
_entity_poly.entity_id
_entity_poly.type
_entity_poly.pdbx_seq_one_letter_code
_entity_poly.pdbx_strand_id
1 'polypeptide(L)'
;MRSRVRSRSCVRSSADTRDWQKIRLQEVPDEAAVLKGSGTTEQQAYQEFYGRVPRSVEVELAEELVDCCVPGDLLVVAGLVKCLEVAAEGGGGGGRGGGNRNKCMYLLYVEALSVSNAKAGAADPRQDSALAFSHTELLGIRSIAGEAHLFHLLVNSLSPAIFGHEIVKAGLLLGLLGGTPAACADGALHAGTRSDAHVLVVGDPGMGKSQMLTAAASLAPRGVYVCGNTSSSSGLTVTVVKDAITGDYALEAGALVMGDQGVCCIDEFDKMDTAQHQALLEAMEQQSISVAKAGIVCTLSARTAVLAAANPVGGHYRRDRTVCENLKLPSNVLSRFDLIFVLLDRPDEAMDQMLSRHVMALHAGSRASGRGGPGQGQ
;
A
#
# COMPACT_ATOMS: atom_id res chain seq x y z
N MET A 1 -15.85 14.93 -6.83
CA MET A 1 -16.63 15.41 -8.01
C MET A 1 -18.01 15.80 -7.54
N ARG A 2 -18.38 17.07 -7.61
CA ARG A 2 -19.72 17.54 -7.17
C ARG A 2 -20.74 17.19 -8.23
N SER A 3 -21.50 16.10 -8.05
CA SER A 3 -22.67 15.84 -8.88
C SER A 3 -23.88 16.56 -8.28
N ARG A 4 -24.21 17.75 -8.83
CA ARG A 4 -25.51 18.38 -8.58
C ARG A 4 -26.57 17.68 -9.38
N VAL A 5 -27.29 16.76 -8.78
CA VAL A 5 -28.48 16.19 -9.41
C VAL A 5 -29.66 17.15 -9.23
N ARG A 6 -30.01 17.87 -10.29
CA ARG A 6 -31.29 18.57 -10.36
C ARG A 6 -32.35 17.60 -10.86
N SER A 7 -33.14 17.02 -9.96
CA SER A 7 -34.37 16.34 -10.36
C SER A 7 -35.47 17.37 -10.62
N ARG A 8 -35.93 17.45 -11.87
CA ARG A 8 -37.17 18.18 -12.23
C ARG A 8 -38.35 17.20 -12.04
N SER A 9 -39.01 17.27 -10.90
CA SER A 9 -40.40 16.82 -10.78
C SER A 9 -41.22 17.99 -10.27
N CYS A 10 -42.19 18.36 -11.10
CA CYS A 10 -43.14 19.41 -10.82
C CYS A 10 -44.16 18.96 -9.76
N VAL A 11 -43.89 19.21 -8.49
CA VAL A 11 -44.89 19.32 -7.43
C VAL A 11 -44.41 20.42 -6.49
N ARG A 12 -45.28 21.41 -6.22
CA ARG A 12 -45.05 22.52 -5.30
C ARG A 12 -44.91 22.00 -3.86
N SER A 13 -43.75 21.58 -3.49
CA SER A 13 -43.29 21.45 -2.12
C SER A 13 -41.84 21.91 -2.11
N SER A 14 -41.43 22.63 -1.09
CA SER A 14 -40.06 23.06 -0.88
C SER A 14 -39.13 21.87 -1.06
N ALA A 15 -38.39 21.80 -2.17
CA ALA A 15 -37.42 20.76 -2.41
C ALA A 15 -36.17 21.11 -1.60
N ASP A 16 -35.97 20.42 -0.49
CA ASP A 16 -34.71 20.46 0.24
C ASP A 16 -33.66 19.75 -0.62
N THR A 17 -32.70 20.54 -1.09
CA THR A 17 -31.52 19.98 -1.81
C THR A 17 -30.39 19.81 -0.83
N ARG A 18 -29.84 18.61 -0.75
CA ARG A 18 -28.66 18.28 0.05
C ARG A 18 -27.46 18.04 -0.86
N ASP A 19 -26.29 18.50 -0.43
CA ASP A 19 -25.03 18.09 -1.05
C ASP A 19 -24.80 16.61 -0.70
N TRP A 20 -24.43 15.84 -1.71
CA TRP A 20 -24.29 14.40 -1.59
C TRP A 20 -23.09 13.90 -2.39
N GLN A 21 -22.35 12.96 -1.82
CA GLN A 21 -21.20 12.30 -2.44
C GLN A 21 -21.23 10.80 -2.15
N LYS A 22 -20.89 10.01 -3.15
CA LYS A 22 -20.73 8.56 -3.02
C LYS A 22 -19.25 8.22 -3.07
N ILE A 23 -18.81 7.42 -2.12
CA ILE A 23 -17.45 6.88 -2.06
C ILE A 23 -17.51 5.36 -1.99
N ARG A 24 -16.47 4.70 -2.46
CA ARG A 24 -16.27 3.26 -2.30
C ARG A 24 -15.13 3.02 -1.33
N LEU A 25 -15.42 2.32 -0.24
CA LEU A 25 -14.42 1.86 0.72
C LEU A 25 -14.02 0.44 0.39
N GLN A 26 -12.73 0.16 0.45
CA GLN A 26 -12.16 -1.17 0.35
C GLN A 26 -11.60 -1.57 1.72
N GLU A 27 -11.84 -2.83 2.09
CA GLU A 27 -11.27 -3.43 3.30
C GLU A 27 -9.74 -3.39 3.21
N VAL A 28 -9.09 -2.87 4.25
CA VAL A 28 -7.64 -2.93 4.39
C VAL A 28 -7.32 -4.22 5.14
N PRO A 29 -6.47 -5.09 4.60
CA PRO A 29 -6.00 -6.26 5.33
C PRO A 29 -5.15 -5.79 6.52
N ASP A 30 -5.72 -5.80 7.71
CA ASP A 30 -5.02 -5.47 8.94
C ASP A 30 -4.45 -6.76 9.54
N GLU A 31 -3.16 -7.00 9.30
CA GLU A 31 -2.44 -8.15 9.85
C GLU A 31 -2.45 -8.14 11.40
N ALA A 32 -2.46 -6.96 12.01
CA ALA A 32 -2.51 -6.81 13.46
C ALA A 32 -3.90 -7.13 14.06
N ALA A 33 -4.98 -6.93 13.33
CA ALA A 33 -6.33 -7.27 13.77
C ALA A 33 -6.57 -8.78 13.75
N VAL A 34 -5.96 -9.48 12.81
CA VAL A 34 -5.99 -10.95 12.70
C VAL A 34 -5.31 -11.60 13.93
N LEU A 35 -4.23 -10.98 14.43
CA LEU A 35 -3.50 -11.47 15.62
C LEU A 35 -4.24 -11.22 16.94
N LYS A 36 -5.12 -10.22 17.01
CA LYS A 36 -5.83 -9.83 18.26
C LYS A 36 -7.18 -10.52 18.47
N GLY A 37 -7.78 -11.14 17.46
CA GLY A 37 -9.23 -11.45 17.49
C GLY A 37 -9.64 -12.90 17.62
N SER A 38 -8.81 -13.90 17.42
CA SER A 38 -9.23 -15.29 17.50
C SER A 38 -8.11 -16.19 18.01
N GLY A 39 -8.43 -17.03 19.00
CA GLY A 39 -7.54 -18.09 19.50
C GLY A 39 -7.21 -19.19 18.48
N THR A 40 -7.21 -18.85 17.21
CA THR A 40 -6.75 -19.66 16.09
C THR A 40 -5.27 -19.41 15.85
N THR A 41 -4.53 -20.46 15.60
CA THR A 41 -3.08 -20.46 15.36
C THR A 41 -2.74 -19.47 14.25
N GLU A 42 -1.71 -18.63 14.45
CA GLU A 42 -1.24 -17.57 13.52
C GLU A 42 -1.17 -18.02 12.05
N GLN A 43 -0.78 -19.27 11.80
CA GLN A 43 -0.70 -19.85 10.46
C GLN A 43 -2.06 -20.04 9.76
N GLN A 44 -3.16 -20.25 10.50
CA GLN A 44 -4.50 -20.38 9.93
C GLN A 44 -5.09 -19.01 9.57
N ALA A 45 -4.83 -18.00 10.37
CA ALA A 45 -5.24 -16.62 10.09
C ALA A 45 -4.53 -16.07 8.83
N TYR A 46 -3.23 -16.35 8.66
CA TYR A 46 -2.50 -16.01 7.45
C TYR A 46 -3.06 -16.73 6.20
N GLN A 47 -3.38 -18.01 6.28
CA GLN A 47 -3.92 -18.77 5.13
C GLN A 47 -5.33 -18.32 4.71
N GLU A 48 -6.16 -17.87 5.63
CA GLU A 48 -7.50 -17.35 5.30
C GLU A 48 -7.46 -16.00 4.59
N PHE A 49 -6.40 -15.22 4.78
CA PHE A 49 -6.24 -13.89 4.16
C PHE A 49 -5.62 -13.94 2.76
N TYR A 50 -4.69 -14.86 2.54
CA TYR A 50 -4.03 -15.03 1.25
C TYR A 50 -5.00 -15.62 0.21
N GLY A 51 -5.27 -14.85 -0.84
CA GLY A 51 -6.14 -15.26 -1.95
C GLY A 51 -7.59 -14.78 -1.86
N ARG A 52 -7.98 -14.09 -0.79
CA ARG A 52 -9.28 -13.45 -0.69
C ARG A 52 -9.27 -12.08 -1.36
N VAL A 53 -10.24 -11.85 -2.24
CA VAL A 53 -10.46 -10.52 -2.82
C VAL A 53 -10.98 -9.58 -1.72
N PRO A 54 -10.36 -8.41 -1.50
CA PRO A 54 -10.82 -7.45 -0.51
C PRO A 54 -12.27 -7.03 -0.79
N ARG A 55 -13.07 -6.97 0.26
CA ARG A 55 -14.48 -6.54 0.13
C ARG A 55 -14.53 -5.04 -0.04
N SER A 56 -15.45 -4.58 -0.89
CA SER A 56 -15.73 -3.16 -1.05
C SER A 56 -17.17 -2.87 -0.64
N VAL A 57 -17.38 -1.72 0.02
CA VAL A 57 -18.67 -1.23 0.47
C VAL A 57 -18.86 0.18 -0.06
N GLU A 58 -20.05 0.48 -0.55
CA GLU A 58 -20.44 1.83 -0.95
C GLU A 58 -20.88 2.62 0.28
N VAL A 59 -20.44 3.87 0.36
CA VAL A 59 -20.76 4.78 1.46
C VAL A 59 -21.27 6.08 0.88
N GLU A 60 -22.38 6.56 1.43
CA GLU A 60 -22.97 7.85 1.11
C GLU A 60 -22.58 8.88 2.17
N LEU A 61 -22.01 9.97 1.71
CA LEU A 61 -21.66 11.14 2.49
C LEU A 61 -22.67 12.25 2.19
N ALA A 62 -23.15 12.92 3.21
CA ALA A 62 -24.12 14.01 3.08
C ALA A 62 -23.63 15.26 3.83
N GLU A 63 -24.04 16.42 3.34
CA GLU A 63 -23.85 17.71 3.98
C GLU A 63 -22.37 18.04 4.31
N GLU A 64 -22.02 18.12 5.58
CA GLU A 64 -20.67 18.50 6.07
C GLU A 64 -19.59 17.43 5.79
N LEU A 65 -20.01 16.19 5.53
CA LEU A 65 -19.10 15.08 5.25
C LEU A 65 -18.67 15.04 3.78
N VAL A 66 -19.25 15.85 2.92
CA VAL A 66 -18.89 15.92 1.50
C VAL A 66 -17.51 16.54 1.34
N ASP A 67 -16.69 15.95 0.45
CA ASP A 67 -15.31 16.38 0.16
C ASP A 67 -14.33 16.29 1.36
N CYS A 68 -14.65 15.53 2.43
CA CYS A 68 -13.77 15.36 3.58
C CYS A 68 -12.61 14.36 3.34
N CYS A 69 -12.65 13.59 2.26
CA CYS A 69 -11.68 12.58 1.94
C CYS A 69 -11.27 12.56 0.47
N VAL A 70 -10.09 12.03 0.22
CA VAL A 70 -9.47 11.92 -1.11
C VAL A 70 -9.23 10.43 -1.42
N PRO A 71 -9.26 9.99 -2.70
CA PRO A 71 -8.90 8.62 -3.06
C PRO A 71 -7.52 8.24 -2.50
N GLY A 72 -7.41 7.06 -1.88
CA GLY A 72 -6.20 6.59 -1.21
C GLY A 72 -6.10 6.94 0.28
N ASP A 73 -7.10 7.60 0.86
CA ASP A 73 -7.15 7.85 2.30
C ASP A 73 -7.58 6.61 3.09
N LEU A 74 -7.04 6.48 4.30
CA LEU A 74 -7.47 5.50 5.27
C LEU A 74 -8.55 6.11 6.16
N LEU A 75 -9.77 5.58 6.06
CA LEU A 75 -10.95 6.14 6.71
C LEU A 75 -11.55 5.18 7.74
N VAL A 76 -12.00 5.74 8.85
CA VAL A 76 -12.89 5.06 9.78
C VAL A 76 -14.26 5.71 9.65
N VAL A 77 -15.26 4.94 9.21
CA VAL A 77 -16.62 5.42 8.98
C VAL A 77 -17.56 4.76 9.97
N ALA A 78 -18.29 5.57 10.71
CA ALA A 78 -19.45 5.14 11.50
C ALA A 78 -20.73 5.57 10.80
N GLY A 79 -21.67 4.63 10.60
CA GLY A 79 -22.87 4.91 9.84
C GLY A 79 -23.97 3.87 9.97
N LEU A 80 -25.08 4.11 9.29
CA LEU A 80 -26.24 3.23 9.23
C LEU A 80 -26.20 2.38 7.95
N VAL A 81 -26.31 1.08 8.09
CA VAL A 81 -26.43 0.16 6.95
C VAL A 81 -27.82 0.27 6.37
N LYS A 82 -27.91 0.62 5.10
CA LYS A 82 -29.17 0.70 4.34
C LYS A 82 -29.14 -0.26 3.15
N CYS A 83 -30.33 -0.55 2.63
CA CYS A 83 -30.52 -1.45 1.51
C CYS A 83 -31.34 -0.74 0.42
N LEU A 84 -30.84 -0.78 -0.80
CA LEU A 84 -31.52 -0.29 -2.00
C LEU A 84 -31.97 -1.47 -2.85
N GLU A 85 -33.25 -1.48 -3.24
CA GLU A 85 -33.73 -2.40 -4.26
C GLU A 85 -33.34 -1.87 -5.65
N VAL A 86 -32.46 -2.59 -6.33
CA VAL A 86 -32.13 -2.29 -7.73
C VAL A 86 -33.05 -3.14 -8.59
N ALA A 87 -34.03 -2.54 -9.21
CA ALA A 87 -34.82 -3.18 -10.24
C ALA A 87 -33.88 -3.57 -11.38
N ALA A 88 -33.77 -4.86 -11.66
CA ALA A 88 -32.99 -5.33 -12.84
C ALA A 88 -33.70 -4.76 -14.08
N GLU A 89 -33.12 -3.75 -14.72
CA GLU A 89 -33.52 -3.30 -16.04
C GLU A 89 -33.24 -4.45 -17.04
N GLY A 90 -34.25 -5.31 -17.17
CA GLY A 90 -34.28 -6.35 -18.19
C GLY A 90 -34.50 -5.69 -19.52
N GLY A 91 -33.48 -5.79 -20.39
CA GLY A 91 -33.52 -5.32 -21.76
C GLY A 91 -34.83 -5.61 -22.49
N GLY A 92 -35.33 -4.62 -23.21
CA GLY A 92 -36.51 -4.69 -24.05
C GLY A 92 -36.43 -5.82 -25.06
N GLY A 93 -37.33 -6.76 -24.94
CA GLY A 93 -37.54 -7.83 -25.91
C GLY A 93 -38.87 -8.46 -25.63
N GLY A 94 -39.90 -8.12 -26.42
CA GLY A 94 -41.22 -8.67 -26.37
C GLY A 94 -41.24 -10.18 -26.50
N GLY A 95 -41.67 -10.90 -25.48
CA GLY A 95 -41.91 -12.33 -25.50
C GLY A 95 -42.87 -12.71 -24.40
N ARG A 96 -44.12 -13.07 -24.79
CA ARG A 96 -45.13 -13.68 -23.93
C ARG A 96 -44.63 -15.03 -23.42
N GLY A 97 -44.31 -15.13 -22.12
CA GLY A 97 -44.00 -16.41 -21.48
C GLY A 97 -43.85 -16.19 -19.97
N GLY A 98 -44.84 -16.67 -19.21
CA GLY A 98 -44.86 -16.55 -17.75
C GLY A 98 -43.72 -17.33 -17.11
N GLY A 99 -42.97 -16.73 -16.23
CA GLY A 99 -41.92 -17.33 -15.41
C GLY A 99 -41.25 -16.28 -14.55
N ASN A 100 -41.53 -16.32 -13.29
CA ASN A 100 -40.88 -15.74 -12.11
C ASN A 100 -39.78 -14.67 -12.38
N ARG A 101 -40.22 -13.39 -12.56
CA ARG A 101 -39.35 -12.25 -12.94
C ARG A 101 -38.94 -11.34 -11.79
N ASN A 102 -39.02 -11.81 -10.57
CA ASN A 102 -38.63 -11.00 -9.39
C ASN A 102 -37.26 -11.44 -8.86
N LYS A 103 -36.19 -11.28 -9.63
CA LYS A 103 -34.87 -11.21 -9.04
C LYS A 103 -34.61 -9.74 -8.67
N CYS A 104 -35.07 -9.33 -7.51
CA CYS A 104 -34.69 -8.10 -6.90
C CYS A 104 -33.21 -8.26 -6.45
N MET A 105 -32.31 -7.47 -6.99
CA MET A 105 -30.97 -7.34 -6.43
C MET A 105 -31.02 -6.26 -5.35
N TYR A 106 -30.53 -6.63 -4.18
CA TYR A 106 -30.39 -5.69 -3.07
C TYR A 106 -28.94 -5.22 -3.01
N LEU A 107 -28.72 -3.92 -3.06
CA LEU A 107 -27.43 -3.30 -2.83
C LEU A 107 -27.38 -2.76 -1.41
N LEU A 108 -26.40 -3.25 -0.63
CA LEU A 108 -26.14 -2.75 0.71
C LEU A 108 -25.17 -1.57 0.61
N TYR A 109 -25.50 -0.49 1.30
CA TYR A 109 -24.63 0.68 1.42
C TYR A 109 -24.68 1.24 2.84
N VAL A 110 -23.73 2.08 3.19
CA VAL A 110 -23.63 2.72 4.49
C VAL A 110 -23.87 4.23 4.33
N GLU A 111 -24.87 4.75 5.02
CA GLU A 111 -25.05 6.19 5.18
C GLU A 111 -24.13 6.63 6.33
N ALA A 112 -23.14 7.45 6.02
CA ALA A 112 -22.18 7.90 7.00
C ALA A 112 -22.75 8.93 7.96
N LEU A 113 -22.54 8.72 9.24
CA LEU A 113 -22.85 9.69 10.30
C LEU A 113 -21.56 10.42 10.76
N SER A 114 -20.43 9.74 10.69
CA SER A 114 -19.12 10.29 11.06
C SER A 114 -18.05 9.66 10.21
N VAL A 115 -17.09 10.47 9.77
CA VAL A 115 -15.91 10.03 9.03
C VAL A 115 -14.68 10.58 9.73
N SER A 116 -13.75 9.70 10.08
CA SER A 116 -12.46 10.04 10.63
C SER A 116 -11.37 9.62 9.64
N ASN A 117 -10.50 10.56 9.27
CA ASN A 117 -9.40 10.32 8.35
C ASN A 117 -8.10 10.16 9.14
N ALA A 118 -7.47 9.00 9.01
CA ALA A 118 -6.22 8.71 9.71
C ALA A 118 -5.05 9.60 9.26
N LYS A 119 -5.12 10.18 8.05
CA LYS A 119 -4.12 11.15 7.56
C LYS A 119 -4.28 12.54 8.18
N ALA A 120 -5.51 12.97 8.44
CA ALA A 120 -5.79 14.30 8.97
C ALA A 120 -5.24 14.47 10.40
N GLY A 121 -5.17 13.39 11.16
CA GLY A 121 -4.61 13.42 12.53
C GLY A 121 -3.13 13.77 12.60
N ALA A 122 -2.37 13.57 11.53
CA ALA A 122 -0.95 13.97 11.48
C ALA A 122 -0.75 15.49 11.27
N ALA A 123 -1.77 16.20 10.78
CA ALA A 123 -1.72 17.64 10.51
C ALA A 123 -2.28 18.49 11.67
N ASP A 124 -3.10 17.91 12.54
CA ASP A 124 -3.71 18.63 13.66
C ASP A 124 -3.15 18.11 15.01
N PRO A 125 -2.28 18.90 15.69
CA PRO A 125 -1.65 18.46 16.96
C PRO A 125 -2.66 18.28 18.12
N ARG A 126 -3.95 18.53 17.89
CA ARG A 126 -5.03 18.35 18.88
C ARG A 126 -5.80 17.04 18.72
N GLN A 127 -5.65 16.36 17.58
CA GLN A 127 -6.20 15.02 17.39
C GLN A 127 -5.07 14.01 17.55
N ASP A 128 -4.98 13.43 18.75
CA ASP A 128 -4.15 12.28 19.08
C ASP A 128 -4.61 11.03 18.29
N SER A 129 -4.52 11.08 16.97
CA SER A 129 -4.45 9.88 16.13
C SER A 129 -3.04 9.28 16.15
N ALA A 130 -2.23 9.70 17.12
CA ALA A 130 -1.01 9.04 17.50
C ALA A 130 -1.30 7.55 17.68
N LEU A 131 -0.53 6.72 17.00
CA LEU A 131 -0.48 5.28 17.22
C LEU A 131 -0.70 4.98 18.69
N ALA A 132 -1.90 4.51 19.05
CA ALA A 132 -2.23 4.21 20.43
C ALA A 132 -1.50 2.93 20.82
N PHE A 133 -0.32 3.07 21.40
CA PHE A 133 0.47 1.95 21.89
C PHE A 133 -0.14 1.40 23.18
N SER A 134 -0.26 0.09 23.27
CA SER A 134 -0.60 -0.57 24.52
C SER A 134 0.51 -0.40 25.54
N HIS A 135 0.18 -0.55 26.84
CA HIS A 135 1.19 -0.43 27.90
C HIS A 135 2.34 -1.44 27.74
N THR A 136 2.05 -2.64 27.24
CA THR A 136 3.05 -3.68 26.95
C THR A 136 3.98 -3.30 25.80
N GLU A 137 3.45 -2.67 24.76
CA GLU A 137 4.24 -2.15 23.63
C GLU A 137 5.15 -1.00 24.07
N LEU A 138 4.66 -0.09 24.91
CA LEU A 138 5.47 1.00 25.46
C LEU A 138 6.63 0.49 26.33
N LEU A 139 6.41 -0.58 27.11
CA LEU A 139 7.49 -1.22 27.88
C LEU A 139 8.51 -1.88 26.95
N GLY A 140 8.05 -2.54 25.87
CA GLY A 140 8.92 -3.11 24.83
C GLY A 140 9.77 -2.03 24.16
N ILE A 141 9.16 -0.92 23.74
CA ILE A 141 9.86 0.22 23.14
C ILE A 141 10.95 0.78 24.07
N ARG A 142 10.64 0.94 25.36
CA ARG A 142 11.62 1.43 26.34
C ARG A 142 12.79 0.46 26.54
N SER A 143 12.53 -0.84 26.56
CA SER A 143 13.60 -1.83 26.69
C SER A 143 14.53 -1.82 25.47
N ILE A 144 13.96 -1.75 24.26
CA ILE A 144 14.74 -1.68 23.01
C ILE A 144 15.53 -0.36 22.94
N ALA A 145 14.93 0.76 23.34
CA ALA A 145 15.60 2.07 23.33
C ALA A 145 16.79 2.14 24.30
N GLY A 146 16.83 1.27 25.33
CA GLY A 146 17.95 1.16 26.26
C GLY A 146 19.16 0.37 25.76
N GLU A 147 19.06 -0.28 24.59
CA GLU A 147 20.15 -1.10 24.03
C GLU A 147 21.30 -0.24 23.49
N ALA A 148 22.53 -0.64 23.81
CA ALA A 148 23.74 0.12 23.42
C ALA A 148 23.97 0.17 21.89
N HIS A 149 23.54 -0.84 21.16
CA HIS A 149 23.71 -0.98 19.71
C HIS A 149 22.37 -1.06 18.97
N LEU A 150 21.47 -0.14 19.29
CA LEU A 150 20.11 -0.09 18.77
C LEU A 150 20.05 -0.20 17.23
N PHE A 151 20.86 0.58 16.50
CA PHE A 151 20.82 0.58 15.04
C PHE A 151 21.20 -0.78 14.44
N HIS A 152 22.24 -1.42 14.97
CA HIS A 152 22.67 -2.73 14.54
C HIS A 152 21.60 -3.82 14.81
N LEU A 153 20.93 -3.71 15.96
CA LEU A 153 19.80 -4.58 16.31
C LEU A 153 18.65 -4.43 15.32
N LEU A 154 18.26 -3.19 14.99
CA LEU A 154 17.21 -2.91 14.01
C LEU A 154 17.55 -3.41 12.61
N VAL A 155 18.78 -3.20 12.15
CA VAL A 155 19.25 -3.69 10.85
C VAL A 155 19.15 -5.21 10.76
N ASN A 156 19.57 -5.94 11.80
CA ASN A 156 19.51 -7.40 11.81
C ASN A 156 18.09 -7.94 11.96
N SER A 157 17.18 -7.20 12.59
CA SER A 157 15.79 -7.59 12.79
C SER A 157 14.91 -7.37 11.56
N LEU A 158 15.31 -6.50 10.60
CA LEU A 158 14.51 -6.17 9.43
C LEU A 158 14.12 -7.41 8.61
N SER A 159 15.07 -8.31 8.37
CA SER A 159 14.83 -9.55 7.63
C SER A 159 15.73 -10.65 8.19
N PRO A 160 15.32 -11.33 9.28
CA PRO A 160 16.14 -12.33 9.93
C PRO A 160 16.36 -13.59 9.08
N ALA A 161 15.49 -13.86 8.11
CA ALA A 161 15.61 -14.98 7.19
C ALA A 161 16.81 -14.86 6.24
N ILE A 162 17.28 -13.64 5.98
CA ILE A 162 18.41 -13.38 5.07
C ILE A 162 19.66 -13.11 5.89
N PHE A 163 20.68 -13.93 5.65
CA PHE A 163 21.97 -13.76 6.27
C PHE A 163 22.81 -12.69 5.57
N GLY A 164 23.51 -11.85 6.33
CA GLY A 164 24.37 -10.80 5.79
C GLY A 164 23.62 -9.63 5.18
N HIS A 165 24.27 -8.95 4.21
CA HIS A 165 23.76 -7.78 3.52
C HIS A 165 23.36 -6.62 4.43
N GLU A 166 24.08 -6.42 5.55
CA GLU A 166 23.76 -5.42 6.58
C GLU A 166 23.64 -4.00 6.02
N ILE A 167 24.51 -3.63 5.06
CA ILE A 167 24.50 -2.30 4.44
C ILE A 167 23.20 -2.09 3.64
N VAL A 168 22.73 -3.11 2.92
CA VAL A 168 21.46 -3.03 2.17
C VAL A 168 20.27 -2.94 3.11
N LYS A 169 20.27 -3.76 4.17
CA LYS A 169 19.25 -3.70 5.23
C LYS A 169 19.22 -2.34 5.92
N ALA A 170 20.39 -1.75 6.21
CA ALA A 170 20.50 -0.41 6.73
C ALA A 170 19.93 0.64 5.77
N GLY A 171 20.21 0.54 4.47
CA GLY A 171 19.63 1.42 3.46
C GLY A 171 18.12 1.30 3.34
N LEU A 172 17.58 0.07 3.39
CA LEU A 172 16.13 -0.15 3.42
C LEU A 172 15.49 0.42 4.70
N LEU A 173 16.14 0.25 5.85
CA LEU A 173 15.69 0.83 7.11
C LEU A 173 15.65 2.35 7.06
N LEU A 174 16.67 3.00 6.47
CA LEU A 174 16.66 4.45 6.26
C LEU A 174 15.52 4.90 5.33
N GLY A 175 15.22 4.12 4.28
CA GLY A 175 14.08 4.37 3.41
C GLY A 175 12.73 4.23 4.12
N LEU A 176 12.63 3.29 5.08
CA LEU A 176 11.44 3.09 5.92
C LEU A 176 11.23 4.24 6.92
N LEU A 177 12.31 4.72 7.54
CA LEU A 177 12.24 5.81 8.51
C LEU A 177 11.98 7.17 7.85
N GLY A 178 12.36 7.32 6.57
CA GLY A 178 12.26 8.57 5.84
C GLY A 178 13.16 9.66 6.39
N GLY A 179 13.01 10.86 5.86
CA GLY A 179 13.72 12.06 6.29
C GLY A 179 12.78 13.12 6.87
N THR A 180 13.35 14.13 7.50
CA THR A 180 12.58 15.29 7.97
C THR A 180 12.48 16.32 6.84
N PRO A 181 11.28 16.88 6.57
CA PRO A 181 11.14 17.95 5.59
C PRO A 181 11.95 19.17 6.03
N ALA A 182 12.69 19.77 5.08
CA ALA A 182 13.46 20.95 5.36
C ALA A 182 12.54 22.13 5.67
N ALA A 183 12.57 22.61 6.91
CA ALA A 183 11.90 23.85 7.31
C ALA A 183 12.83 25.02 7.00
N CYS A 184 12.29 26.07 6.35
CA CYS A 184 13.00 27.32 6.21
C CYS A 184 13.12 28.05 7.56
N ALA A 185 14.10 28.95 7.66
CA ALA A 185 14.29 29.84 8.80
C ALA A 185 13.00 30.63 9.17
N ASP A 186 12.11 30.82 8.21
CA ASP A 186 10.83 31.54 8.38
C ASP A 186 9.67 30.61 8.80
N GLY A 187 9.92 29.33 9.12
CA GLY A 187 8.88 28.37 9.52
C GLY A 187 7.97 27.90 8.39
N ALA A 188 8.18 28.35 7.17
CA ALA A 188 7.47 27.86 6.00
C ALA A 188 8.13 26.58 5.49
N LEU A 189 7.35 25.51 5.33
CA LEU A 189 7.82 24.30 4.64
C LEU A 189 8.14 24.64 3.19
N HIS A 190 9.34 24.35 2.73
CA HIS A 190 9.63 24.42 1.29
C HIS A 190 8.73 23.42 0.56
N ALA A 191 7.69 23.94 -0.07
CA ALA A 191 6.89 23.15 -1.01
C ALA A 191 7.79 22.76 -2.19
N GLY A 192 8.24 21.52 -2.23
CA GLY A 192 9.00 20.99 -3.36
C GLY A 192 10.29 20.22 -3.02
N THR A 193 10.79 20.24 -1.79
CA THR A 193 11.90 19.37 -1.40
C THR A 193 11.33 18.06 -0.80
N ARG A 194 11.55 16.95 -1.49
CA ARG A 194 11.19 15.63 -0.95
C ARG A 194 12.05 15.29 0.25
N SER A 195 11.45 14.69 1.27
CA SER A 195 12.15 14.14 2.44
C SER A 195 12.36 12.63 2.34
N ASP A 196 11.61 11.97 1.44
CA ASP A 196 11.60 10.52 1.33
C ASP A 196 12.76 10.03 0.47
N ALA A 197 13.54 9.07 1.00
CA ALA A 197 14.67 8.47 0.30
C ALA A 197 14.19 7.30 -0.58
N HIS A 198 14.62 7.30 -1.84
CA HIS A 198 14.36 6.21 -2.77
C HIS A 198 15.55 5.28 -2.85
N VAL A 199 15.31 3.96 -2.75
CA VAL A 199 16.34 2.94 -2.72
C VAL A 199 16.15 1.94 -3.86
N LEU A 200 17.23 1.67 -4.60
CA LEU A 200 17.25 0.64 -5.63
C LEU A 200 18.24 -0.47 -5.25
N VAL A 201 17.78 -1.69 -5.23
CA VAL A 201 18.60 -2.88 -4.99
C VAL A 201 18.74 -3.65 -6.30
N VAL A 202 19.95 -3.66 -6.84
CA VAL A 202 20.31 -4.37 -8.07
C VAL A 202 21.12 -5.59 -7.71
N GLY A 203 20.85 -6.74 -8.32
CA GLY A 203 21.72 -7.90 -8.06
C GLY A 203 21.26 -9.15 -8.76
N ASP A 204 22.12 -10.15 -8.70
CA ASP A 204 21.89 -11.44 -9.31
C ASP A 204 20.64 -12.13 -8.73
N PRO A 205 19.95 -13.01 -9.46
CA PRO A 205 18.79 -13.73 -8.97
C PRO A 205 19.20 -14.62 -7.78
N GLY A 206 18.28 -14.85 -6.84
CA GLY A 206 18.55 -15.70 -5.68
C GLY A 206 19.17 -15.00 -4.45
N MET A 207 19.54 -13.71 -4.54
CA MET A 207 20.15 -12.93 -3.44
C MET A 207 19.17 -12.44 -2.37
N GLY A 208 17.92 -12.89 -2.40
CA GLY A 208 16.91 -12.52 -1.40
C GLY A 208 16.30 -11.12 -1.53
N LYS A 209 16.50 -10.41 -2.65
CA LYS A 209 15.97 -9.06 -2.88
C LYS A 209 14.47 -8.92 -2.63
N SER A 210 13.68 -9.79 -3.25
CA SER A 210 12.21 -9.79 -3.10
C SER A 210 11.78 -10.05 -1.66
N GLN A 211 12.48 -10.91 -0.91
CA GLN A 211 12.18 -11.18 0.49
C GLN A 211 12.49 -9.97 1.38
N MET A 212 13.58 -9.26 1.11
CA MET A 212 13.90 -8.02 1.83
C MET A 212 12.84 -6.93 1.58
N LEU A 213 12.36 -6.78 0.33
CA LEU A 213 11.29 -5.83 -0.01
C LEU A 213 9.95 -6.23 0.62
N THR A 214 9.62 -7.52 0.63
CA THR A 214 8.40 -8.01 1.29
C THR A 214 8.44 -7.75 2.79
N ALA A 215 9.59 -7.99 3.44
CA ALA A 215 9.78 -7.67 4.85
C ALA A 215 9.65 -6.16 5.12
N ALA A 216 10.22 -5.31 4.25
CA ALA A 216 10.09 -3.87 4.36
C ALA A 216 8.64 -3.40 4.20
N ALA A 217 7.91 -3.95 3.23
CA ALA A 217 6.50 -3.63 3.01
C ALA A 217 5.61 -4.03 4.19
N SER A 218 5.87 -5.18 4.81
CA SER A 218 5.11 -5.65 5.98
C SER A 218 5.37 -4.85 7.26
N LEU A 219 6.56 -4.26 7.39
CA LEU A 219 6.93 -3.44 8.55
C LEU A 219 6.41 -2.01 8.43
N ALA A 220 6.24 -1.49 7.22
CA ALA A 220 5.76 -0.14 7.01
C ALA A 220 4.27 -0.02 7.38
N PRO A 221 3.85 1.01 8.15
CA PRO A 221 2.43 1.23 8.49
C PRO A 221 1.54 1.36 7.25
N ARG A 222 2.10 1.85 6.14
CA ARG A 222 1.47 1.97 4.83
C ARG A 222 2.40 1.42 3.77
N GLY A 223 2.69 0.13 3.88
CA GLY A 223 3.51 -0.58 2.91
C GLY A 223 2.65 -1.14 1.79
N VAL A 224 2.98 -0.80 0.56
CA VAL A 224 2.36 -1.38 -0.63
C VAL A 224 3.41 -2.16 -1.39
N TYR A 225 3.14 -3.43 -1.67
CA TYR A 225 4.02 -4.28 -2.46
C TYR A 225 3.44 -4.51 -3.85
N VAL A 226 4.24 -4.24 -4.87
CA VAL A 226 3.84 -4.35 -6.28
C VAL A 226 4.92 -5.10 -7.06
N CYS A 227 4.50 -5.99 -7.95
CA CYS A 227 5.38 -6.62 -8.92
C CYS A 227 5.32 -5.86 -10.25
N GLY A 228 6.47 -5.41 -10.78
CA GLY A 228 6.55 -4.63 -12.00
C GLY A 228 5.99 -5.34 -13.24
N ASN A 229 6.16 -6.66 -13.30
CA ASN A 229 5.70 -7.45 -14.44
C ASN A 229 4.16 -7.59 -14.52
N THR A 230 3.47 -7.61 -13.39
CA THR A 230 2.01 -7.84 -13.33
C THR A 230 1.20 -6.56 -13.17
N SER A 231 1.85 -5.46 -12.83
CA SER A 231 1.18 -4.17 -12.66
C SER A 231 0.90 -3.50 -14.00
N SER A 232 -0.16 -2.72 -14.06
CA SER A 232 -0.43 -1.80 -15.17
C SER A 232 -0.06 -0.37 -14.77
N SER A 233 0.15 0.52 -15.74
CA SER A 233 0.40 1.94 -15.47
C SER A 233 -0.74 2.59 -14.65
N SER A 234 -1.97 2.19 -14.92
CA SER A 234 -3.15 2.63 -14.18
C SER A 234 -3.22 2.01 -12.77
N GLY A 235 -2.77 0.77 -12.57
CA GLY A 235 -2.68 0.14 -11.25
C GLY A 235 -1.63 0.77 -10.35
N LEU A 236 -0.58 1.35 -10.92
CA LEU A 236 0.41 2.12 -10.18
C LEU A 236 -0.08 3.52 -9.81
N THR A 237 -0.78 4.19 -10.71
CA THR A 237 -1.19 5.58 -10.53
C THR A 237 -2.66 5.69 -10.13
N VAL A 238 -3.53 5.87 -11.10
CA VAL A 238 -4.99 6.04 -10.90
C VAL A 238 -5.74 5.43 -12.05
N THR A 239 -6.76 4.67 -11.72
CA THR A 239 -7.72 4.10 -12.67
C THR A 239 -9.00 4.94 -12.68
N VAL A 240 -9.53 5.20 -13.85
CA VAL A 240 -10.86 5.81 -14.01
C VAL A 240 -11.84 4.70 -14.35
N VAL A 241 -12.80 4.47 -13.48
CA VAL A 241 -13.83 3.43 -13.63
C VAL A 241 -15.18 4.10 -13.79
N LYS A 242 -15.99 3.60 -14.72
CA LYS A 242 -17.37 4.06 -14.89
C LYS A 242 -18.26 3.28 -13.92
N ASP A 243 -18.97 3.99 -13.05
CA ASP A 243 -19.96 3.38 -12.17
C ASP A 243 -21.16 2.88 -13.01
N ALA A 244 -21.49 1.61 -12.85
CA ALA A 244 -22.58 0.98 -13.60
C ALA A 244 -23.96 1.50 -13.21
N ILE A 245 -24.11 2.03 -11.99
CA ILE A 245 -25.40 2.48 -11.45
C ILE A 245 -25.67 3.93 -11.80
N THR A 246 -24.69 4.81 -11.53
CA THR A 246 -24.84 6.27 -11.75
C THR A 246 -24.46 6.68 -13.17
N GLY A 247 -23.66 5.86 -13.87
CA GLY A 247 -23.09 6.19 -15.17
C GLY A 247 -21.94 7.22 -15.12
N ASP A 248 -21.60 7.71 -13.93
CA ASP A 248 -20.53 8.68 -13.71
C ASP A 248 -19.15 8.00 -13.65
N TYR A 249 -18.11 8.79 -13.87
CA TYR A 249 -16.73 8.32 -13.74
C TYR A 249 -16.24 8.50 -12.31
N ALA A 250 -15.71 7.44 -11.71
CA ALA A 250 -15.06 7.43 -10.41
C ALA A 250 -13.55 7.22 -10.56
N LEU A 251 -12.78 7.76 -9.61
CA LEU A 251 -11.33 7.54 -9.52
C LEU A 251 -11.04 6.44 -8.52
N GLU A 252 -10.28 5.45 -8.94
CA GLU A 252 -9.71 4.42 -8.05
C GLU A 252 -8.22 4.67 -7.88
N ALA A 253 -7.78 4.74 -6.62
CA ALA A 253 -6.38 4.96 -6.27
C ALA A 253 -5.52 3.76 -6.66
N GLY A 254 -4.37 4.03 -7.31
CA GLY A 254 -3.34 3.02 -7.55
C GLY A 254 -2.33 2.91 -6.40
N ALA A 255 -1.35 2.03 -6.56
CA ALA A 255 -0.40 1.67 -5.53
C ALA A 255 0.38 2.88 -4.93
N LEU A 256 0.80 3.83 -5.77
CA LEU A 256 1.53 5.01 -5.32
C LEU A 256 0.65 5.97 -4.50
N VAL A 257 -0.63 6.12 -4.85
CA VAL A 257 -1.57 6.97 -4.12
C VAL A 257 -1.99 6.30 -2.81
N MET A 258 -2.18 4.97 -2.82
CA MET A 258 -2.47 4.20 -1.60
C MET A 258 -1.32 4.24 -0.60
N GLY A 259 -0.07 4.24 -1.10
CA GLY A 259 1.14 4.36 -0.30
C GLY A 259 1.49 5.80 0.12
N ASP A 260 0.63 6.79 -0.09
CA ASP A 260 0.92 8.19 0.29
C ASP A 260 1.27 8.30 1.78
N GLN A 261 2.39 8.96 2.08
CA GLN A 261 3.03 9.03 3.41
C GLN A 261 3.49 7.66 3.94
N GLY A 262 3.80 6.75 3.05
CA GLY A 262 4.28 5.40 3.36
C GLY A 262 5.35 4.94 2.39
N VAL A 263 5.37 3.64 2.12
CA VAL A 263 6.41 2.99 1.30
C VAL A 263 5.77 2.18 0.18
N CYS A 264 6.28 2.35 -1.03
CA CYS A 264 5.94 1.51 -2.17
C CYS A 264 7.13 0.63 -2.54
N CYS A 265 6.99 -0.67 -2.33
CA CYS A 265 7.98 -1.67 -2.70
C CYS A 265 7.67 -2.21 -4.09
N ILE A 266 8.60 -2.04 -5.03
CA ILE A 266 8.43 -2.48 -6.41
C ILE A 266 9.45 -3.57 -6.72
N ASP A 267 8.99 -4.79 -6.92
CA ASP A 267 9.84 -5.89 -7.36
C ASP A 267 9.84 -6.02 -8.88
N GLU A 268 10.87 -6.65 -9.43
CA GLU A 268 11.05 -6.80 -10.89
C GLU A 268 10.97 -5.47 -11.65
N PHE A 269 11.61 -4.43 -11.12
CA PHE A 269 11.60 -3.08 -11.67
C PHE A 269 12.13 -3.01 -13.11
N ASP A 270 13.03 -3.92 -13.48
CA ASP A 270 13.59 -4.07 -14.82
C ASP A 270 12.59 -4.50 -15.89
N LYS A 271 11.43 -5.02 -15.50
CA LYS A 271 10.40 -5.53 -16.41
C LYS A 271 9.22 -4.58 -16.60
N MET A 272 9.28 -3.42 -15.98
CA MET A 272 8.26 -2.38 -16.13
C MET A 272 8.30 -1.75 -17.52
N ASP A 273 7.13 -1.37 -18.01
CA ASP A 273 6.98 -0.64 -19.26
C ASP A 273 7.45 0.82 -19.15
N THR A 274 7.82 1.42 -20.29
CA THR A 274 8.25 2.83 -20.35
C THR A 274 7.20 3.82 -19.83
N ALA A 275 5.90 3.52 -20.07
CA ALA A 275 4.80 4.34 -19.56
C ALA A 275 4.68 4.30 -18.02
N GLN A 276 4.98 3.14 -17.42
CA GLN A 276 5.02 2.96 -15.98
C GLN A 276 6.18 3.73 -15.36
N HIS A 277 7.37 3.68 -15.99
CA HIS A 277 8.53 4.46 -15.57
C HIS A 277 8.26 5.96 -15.60
N GLN A 278 7.56 6.48 -16.62
CA GLN A 278 7.23 7.90 -16.71
C GLN A 278 6.28 8.33 -15.58
N ALA A 279 5.25 7.52 -15.31
CA ALA A 279 4.31 7.79 -14.22
C ALA A 279 5.00 7.76 -12.84
N LEU A 280 5.93 6.82 -12.65
CA LEU A 280 6.73 6.72 -11.43
C LEU A 280 7.66 7.93 -11.28
N LEU A 281 8.28 8.40 -12.36
CA LEU A 281 9.12 9.60 -12.34
C LEU A 281 8.37 10.83 -11.86
N GLU A 282 7.13 11.04 -12.34
CA GLU A 282 6.28 12.14 -11.88
C GLU A 282 6.05 12.07 -10.37
N ALA A 283 5.67 10.89 -9.86
CA ALA A 283 5.46 10.67 -8.43
C ALA A 283 6.73 10.89 -7.60
N MET A 284 7.89 10.40 -8.05
CA MET A 284 9.17 10.54 -7.35
C MET A 284 9.69 11.99 -7.35
N GLU A 285 9.40 12.77 -8.40
CA GLU A 285 9.85 14.17 -8.50
C GLU A 285 8.93 15.14 -7.80
N GLN A 286 7.64 15.06 -8.14
CA GLN A 286 6.64 16.05 -7.74
C GLN A 286 5.86 15.62 -6.49
N GLN A 287 6.03 14.37 -6.04
CA GLN A 287 5.26 13.78 -4.94
C GLN A 287 3.73 13.89 -5.17
N SER A 288 3.33 13.99 -6.43
CA SER A 288 1.95 14.11 -6.87
C SER A 288 1.76 13.44 -8.23
N ILE A 289 0.53 13.02 -8.50
CA ILE A 289 0.13 12.41 -9.77
C ILE A 289 -1.00 13.25 -10.35
N SER A 290 -0.78 13.78 -11.55
CA SER A 290 -1.77 14.56 -12.28
C SER A 290 -2.62 13.64 -13.15
N VAL A 291 -3.93 13.69 -12.97
CA VAL A 291 -4.90 12.90 -13.72
C VAL A 291 -5.78 13.81 -14.56
N ALA A 292 -5.75 13.60 -15.88
CA ALA A 292 -6.63 14.27 -16.85
C ALA A 292 -7.27 13.20 -17.73
N LYS A 293 -8.31 12.52 -17.23
CA LYS A 293 -9.01 11.44 -17.94
C LYS A 293 -10.51 11.57 -17.79
N ALA A 294 -11.27 11.25 -18.85
CA ALA A 294 -12.75 11.23 -18.83
C ALA A 294 -13.41 12.53 -18.31
N GLY A 295 -12.81 13.69 -18.60
CA GLY A 295 -13.32 14.99 -18.14
C GLY A 295 -13.02 15.31 -16.67
N ILE A 296 -12.31 14.43 -15.96
CA ILE A 296 -11.83 14.67 -14.59
C ILE A 296 -10.39 15.18 -14.67
N VAL A 297 -10.16 16.35 -14.09
CA VAL A 297 -8.81 16.92 -13.91
C VAL A 297 -8.59 17.09 -12.43
N CYS A 298 -7.64 16.33 -11.88
CA CYS A 298 -7.28 16.43 -10.46
C CYS A 298 -5.80 16.09 -10.26
N THR A 299 -5.23 16.56 -9.17
CA THR A 299 -3.88 16.21 -8.71
C THR A 299 -4.02 15.49 -7.38
N LEU A 300 -3.47 14.28 -7.29
CA LEU A 300 -3.47 13.46 -6.09
C LEU A 300 -2.07 13.42 -5.49
N SER A 301 -1.98 13.49 -4.17
CA SER A 301 -0.71 13.36 -3.45
C SER A 301 -0.19 11.92 -3.53
N ALA A 302 1.11 11.77 -3.79
CA ALA A 302 1.81 10.49 -3.83
C ALA A 302 3.21 10.65 -3.20
N ARG A 303 3.23 11.06 -1.93
CA ARG A 303 4.46 11.21 -1.13
C ARG A 303 4.84 9.84 -0.58
N THR A 304 5.53 9.06 -1.40
CA THR A 304 5.91 7.68 -1.10
C THR A 304 7.41 7.49 -1.23
N ALA A 305 8.01 6.81 -0.25
CA ALA A 305 9.35 6.26 -0.41
C ALA A 305 9.29 5.05 -1.35
N VAL A 306 10.07 5.06 -2.42
CA VAL A 306 10.10 3.95 -3.39
C VAL A 306 11.30 3.06 -3.09
N LEU A 307 11.03 1.81 -2.77
CA LEU A 307 12.03 0.76 -2.59
C LEU A 307 11.90 -0.21 -3.77
N ALA A 308 12.89 -0.27 -4.64
CA ALA A 308 12.81 -1.08 -5.85
C ALA A 308 13.86 -2.18 -5.88
N ALA A 309 13.53 -3.33 -6.49
CA ALA A 309 14.48 -4.38 -6.82
C ALA A 309 14.51 -4.65 -8.31
N ALA A 310 15.72 -4.80 -8.85
CA ALA A 310 15.95 -5.08 -10.26
C ALA A 310 16.96 -6.21 -10.45
N ASN A 311 16.77 -6.97 -11.52
CA ASN A 311 17.72 -7.97 -11.96
C ASN A 311 18.55 -7.43 -13.13
N PRO A 312 19.84 -7.74 -13.22
CA PRO A 312 20.67 -7.34 -14.34
C PRO A 312 20.26 -8.10 -15.61
N VAL A 313 20.40 -7.45 -16.74
CA VAL A 313 20.15 -8.05 -18.06
C VAL A 313 21.13 -9.19 -18.33
N GLY A 314 20.61 -10.36 -18.62
CA GLY A 314 21.40 -11.57 -18.80
C GLY A 314 21.66 -12.37 -17.54
N GLY A 315 21.08 -11.99 -16.41
CA GLY A 315 21.10 -12.73 -15.16
C GLY A 315 22.29 -12.47 -14.26
N HIS A 316 23.38 -11.88 -14.78
CA HIS A 316 24.57 -11.56 -14.00
C HIS A 316 25.03 -10.12 -14.23
N TYR A 317 25.39 -9.45 -13.16
CA TYR A 317 25.88 -8.08 -13.20
C TYR A 317 27.34 -8.05 -13.75
N ARG A 318 27.53 -7.27 -14.82
CA ARG A 318 28.85 -7.10 -15.45
C ARG A 318 29.50 -5.80 -14.98
N ARG A 319 30.70 -5.92 -14.40
CA ARG A 319 31.46 -4.78 -13.89
C ARG A 319 32.02 -3.89 -15.02
N ASP A 320 32.18 -4.43 -16.20
CA ASP A 320 32.71 -3.73 -17.37
C ASP A 320 31.70 -2.76 -17.99
N ARG A 321 30.44 -2.78 -17.52
CA ARG A 321 29.33 -1.97 -18.03
C ARG A 321 28.82 -1.02 -16.95
N THR A 322 28.25 0.09 -17.38
CA THR A 322 27.56 1.03 -16.48
C THR A 322 26.29 0.41 -15.90
N VAL A 323 25.79 0.97 -14.79
CA VAL A 323 24.53 0.52 -14.18
C VAL A 323 23.37 0.61 -15.16
N CYS A 324 23.32 1.70 -15.95
CA CYS A 324 22.31 1.90 -17.01
C CYS A 324 22.31 0.77 -18.04
N GLU A 325 23.49 0.34 -18.50
CA GLU A 325 23.62 -0.73 -19.48
C GLU A 325 23.30 -2.11 -18.91
N ASN A 326 23.63 -2.33 -17.63
CA ASN A 326 23.31 -3.58 -16.95
C ASN A 326 21.80 -3.75 -16.71
N LEU A 327 21.07 -2.65 -16.50
CA LEU A 327 19.64 -2.69 -16.19
C LEU A 327 18.73 -2.37 -17.40
N LYS A 328 19.31 -1.81 -18.48
CA LYS A 328 18.56 -1.20 -19.59
C LYS A 328 17.56 -0.13 -19.14
N LEU A 329 17.82 0.51 -18.02
CA LEU A 329 17.03 1.61 -17.51
C LEU A 329 17.57 2.95 -18.01
N PRO A 330 16.71 3.91 -18.33
CA PRO A 330 17.14 5.24 -18.72
C PRO A 330 17.79 5.98 -17.52
N SER A 331 18.79 6.79 -17.79
CA SER A 331 19.57 7.51 -16.76
C SER A 331 18.72 8.44 -15.90
N ASN A 332 17.63 8.99 -16.45
CA ASN A 332 16.71 9.86 -15.72
C ASN A 332 15.99 9.12 -14.58
N VAL A 333 15.68 7.84 -14.75
CA VAL A 333 15.08 7.01 -13.69
C VAL A 333 16.10 6.71 -12.60
N LEU A 334 17.33 6.32 -12.99
CA LEU A 334 18.38 6.00 -12.03
C LEU A 334 18.82 7.22 -11.20
N SER A 335 18.80 8.42 -11.78
CA SER A 335 19.17 9.66 -11.07
C SER A 335 18.16 10.05 -9.97
N ARG A 336 16.99 9.43 -9.92
CA ARG A 336 15.97 9.67 -8.88
C ARG A 336 16.13 8.80 -7.63
N PHE A 337 16.91 7.73 -7.74
CA PHE A 337 17.24 6.92 -6.58
C PHE A 337 18.41 7.54 -5.82
N ASP A 338 18.22 7.71 -4.52
CA ASP A 338 19.24 8.28 -3.62
C ASP A 338 20.29 7.25 -3.24
N LEU A 339 19.87 5.99 -3.09
CA LEU A 339 20.74 4.86 -2.76
C LEU A 339 20.58 3.75 -3.81
N ILE A 340 21.69 3.33 -4.39
CA ILE A 340 21.73 2.21 -5.33
C ILE A 340 22.70 1.16 -4.78
N PHE A 341 22.18 0.01 -4.40
CA PHE A 341 22.96 -1.12 -3.90
C PHE A 341 23.15 -2.16 -5.00
N VAL A 342 24.39 -2.58 -5.21
CA VAL A 342 24.72 -3.63 -6.17
C VAL A 342 25.15 -4.88 -5.42
N LEU A 343 24.31 -5.91 -5.46
CA LEU A 343 24.57 -7.22 -4.89
C LEU A 343 25.21 -8.11 -5.94
N LEU A 344 26.40 -8.57 -5.65
CA LEU A 344 27.16 -9.47 -6.53
C LEU A 344 27.27 -10.83 -5.87
N ASP A 345 26.90 -11.86 -6.59
CA ASP A 345 27.14 -13.23 -6.18
C ASP A 345 28.65 -13.56 -6.39
N ARG A 346 29.34 -13.80 -5.28
CA ARG A 346 30.75 -14.20 -5.29
C ARG A 346 30.87 -15.48 -4.49
N PRO A 347 31.49 -16.52 -5.05
CA PRO A 347 31.78 -17.72 -4.30
C PRO A 347 32.79 -17.39 -3.19
N ASP A 348 32.37 -17.54 -1.95
CA ASP A 348 33.18 -17.38 -0.74
C ASP A 348 32.85 -18.52 0.21
N GLU A 349 33.78 -19.47 0.35
CA GLU A 349 33.57 -20.69 1.13
C GLU A 349 33.22 -20.40 2.60
N ALA A 350 33.81 -19.36 3.19
CA ALA A 350 33.53 -18.99 4.58
C ALA A 350 32.09 -18.44 4.73
N MET A 351 31.67 -17.56 3.82
CA MET A 351 30.31 -17.00 3.81
C MET A 351 29.26 -18.05 3.49
N ASP A 352 29.54 -18.94 2.53
CA ASP A 352 28.64 -20.05 2.15
C ASP A 352 28.42 -21.01 3.31
N GLN A 353 29.46 -21.31 4.10
CA GLN A 353 29.35 -22.13 5.28
C GLN A 353 28.51 -21.47 6.38
N MET A 354 28.67 -20.16 6.60
CA MET A 354 27.84 -19.42 7.57
C MET A 354 26.39 -19.34 7.11
N LEU A 355 26.14 -19.07 5.82
CA LEU A 355 24.81 -19.09 5.22
C LEU A 355 24.12 -20.44 5.40
N SER A 356 24.82 -21.52 5.08
CA SER A 356 24.31 -22.90 5.24
C SER A 356 23.91 -23.18 6.69
N ARG A 357 24.75 -22.81 7.66
CA ARG A 357 24.44 -22.97 9.09
C ARG A 357 23.21 -22.15 9.51
N HIS A 358 23.10 -20.93 9.01
CA HIS A 358 21.95 -20.05 9.31
C HIS A 358 20.65 -20.66 8.79
N VAL A 359 20.62 -21.10 7.52
CA VAL A 359 19.46 -21.76 6.92
C VAL A 359 19.07 -23.02 7.67
N MET A 360 20.05 -23.87 8.05
CA MET A 360 19.78 -25.06 8.84
C MET A 360 19.19 -24.70 10.22
N ALA A 361 19.69 -23.65 10.87
CA ALA A 361 19.17 -23.21 12.16
C ALA A 361 17.72 -22.72 12.08
N LEU A 362 17.36 -21.97 11.05
CA LEU A 362 15.98 -21.54 10.79
C LEU A 362 15.04 -22.74 10.61
N HIS A 363 15.44 -23.73 9.80
CA HIS A 363 14.64 -24.94 9.60
C HIS A 363 14.55 -25.83 10.84
N ALA A 364 15.58 -25.89 11.67
CA ALA A 364 15.57 -26.64 12.92
C ALA A 364 14.67 -25.96 13.97
N GLY A 365 14.72 -24.62 14.08
CA GLY A 365 13.86 -23.83 14.96
C GLY A 365 12.37 -23.96 14.63
N SER A 366 12.02 -23.95 13.35
CA SER A 366 10.63 -24.15 12.91
C SER A 366 10.09 -25.56 13.21
N ARG A 367 10.94 -26.58 13.23
CA ARG A 367 10.56 -27.94 13.64
C ARG A 367 10.36 -28.09 15.15
N ALA A 368 11.06 -27.31 15.96
CA ALA A 368 10.93 -27.34 17.42
C ALA A 368 9.61 -26.73 17.91
N SER A 369 9.15 -25.65 17.27
CA SER A 369 7.86 -25.02 17.59
C SER A 369 6.64 -25.85 17.15
N GLY A 370 6.78 -26.72 16.15
CA GLY A 370 5.69 -27.60 15.68
C GLY A 370 5.51 -28.90 16.47
N ARG A 371 6.42 -29.23 17.42
CA ARG A 371 6.37 -30.49 18.23
C ARG A 371 5.87 -30.35 19.66
N GLY A 372 5.44 -29.18 20.08
CA GLY A 372 4.85 -28.92 21.40
C GLY A 372 3.37 -29.30 21.49
N GLY A 373 2.99 -30.52 21.09
CA GLY A 373 1.69 -31.11 21.48
C GLY A 373 1.82 -31.68 22.90
N PRO A 374 0.79 -31.52 23.77
CA PRO A 374 0.88 -31.98 25.15
C PRO A 374 0.92 -33.50 25.21
N GLY A 375 2.06 -34.04 25.58
CA GLY A 375 2.20 -35.40 26.00
C GLY A 375 1.36 -35.65 27.24
N GLN A 376 0.36 -36.49 27.13
CA GLN A 376 -0.38 -37.06 28.23
C GLN A 376 0.60 -37.76 29.16
N GLY A 377 0.79 -37.21 30.35
CA GLY A 377 1.43 -37.90 31.47
C GLY A 377 0.37 -38.64 32.29
N GLN A 378 0.61 -39.89 32.51
CA GLN A 378 -0.08 -40.72 33.51
C GLN A 378 0.14 -40.17 34.91
#